data_13898751e66ac642c8b869b666e23532
#
_entry.id   13898751e66ac642c8b869b666e23532
#
_cell.length_a   1.000
_cell.length_b   1.000
_cell.length_c   1.000
_cell.angle_alpha   90.00
_cell.angle_beta   90.00
_cell.angle_gamma   90.00
#
_symmetry.space_group_name_H-M   'P 1'
#
loop_
_entity.id
_entity.type
_entity.pdbx_description
1 polymer ?
#
loop_
_entity_poly.entity_id
_entity_poly.type
_entity_poly.pdbx_seq_one_letter_code
_entity_poly.pdbx_strand_id
1 'polypeptide(L)'
;FMGLVGSEMCIRDREKGTCVLVDDMVDTAGTLCKAATALKKRGAKKVVAYATHPVLSGDAINNISNSELDKLVVSNSIPLSDDAKRCKKIHVLPLGPMLAEAIRRISNKESISAMFL
;
A
#
# COMPACT_ATOMS: atom_id res chain seq x y z
N PHE A 1 19.90 -0.07 -6.83
CA PHE A 1 18.54 0.35 -6.95
C PHE A 1 17.82 -0.54 -7.90
N MET A 2 16.73 -0.87 -7.47
CA MET A 2 15.77 -1.47 -8.29
C MET A 2 14.96 -0.40 -8.96
N GLY A 3 14.89 -0.42 -10.26
CA GLY A 3 14.04 0.49 -10.97
C GLY A 3 12.61 0.36 -10.52
N LEU A 4 11.80 1.27 -10.96
CA LEU A 4 10.37 1.17 -10.78
C LEU A 4 9.84 0.15 -11.77
N VAL A 5 9.22 -0.90 -11.28
CA VAL A 5 8.55 -1.90 -12.12
C VAL A 5 7.09 -1.86 -11.72
N GLY A 6 6.24 -1.35 -12.63
CA GLY A 6 4.88 -1.04 -12.24
C GLY A 6 4.89 0.06 -11.18
N SER A 7 4.54 -0.28 -9.96
CA SER A 7 4.49 0.65 -8.85
C SER A 7 5.50 0.30 -7.75
N GLU A 8 6.53 -0.44 -8.07
CA GLU A 8 7.51 -0.85 -7.08
C GLU A 8 8.54 0.25 -6.82
N MET A 9 8.84 0.49 -5.56
CA MET A 9 9.88 1.41 -5.16
C MET A 9 10.62 0.86 -3.96
N CYS A 10 11.94 0.79 -4.07
CA CYS A 10 12.77 0.37 -2.95
C CYS A 10 13.41 1.59 -2.30
N ILE A 11 13.05 1.84 -1.06
CA ILE A 11 13.69 2.87 -0.26
C ILE A 11 14.90 2.23 0.39
N ARG A 12 16.07 2.67 -0.01
CA ARG A 12 17.30 2.05 0.44
C ARG A 12 17.80 2.64 1.72
N ASP A 13 17.90 1.80 2.67
CA ASP A 13 18.88 1.89 3.72
C ASP A 13 19.92 0.83 3.35
N ARG A 14 21.08 1.24 2.96
CA ARG A 14 22.11 0.43 2.29
C ARG A 14 22.29 -1.00 2.78
N GLU A 15 22.08 -1.24 4.06
CA GLU A 15 22.33 -2.54 4.66
C GLU A 15 21.05 -3.31 4.94
N LYS A 16 19.94 -2.60 4.98
CA LYS A 16 18.69 -3.16 5.49
C LYS A 16 17.50 -2.80 4.62
N GLY A 17 17.71 -2.61 3.35
CA GLY A 17 16.70 -2.09 2.45
C GLY A 17 15.25 -2.42 2.82
N THR A 18 14.47 -1.38 3.03
CA THR A 18 13.02 -1.49 3.08
C THR A 18 12.50 -1.16 1.70
N CYS A 19 11.74 -2.08 1.12
CA CYS A 19 11.14 -1.86 -0.19
C CYS A 19 9.68 -1.49 -0.01
N VAL A 20 9.25 -0.49 -0.75
CA VAL A 20 7.87 -0.02 -0.73
C VAL A 20 7.28 -0.28 -2.11
N LEU A 21 6.18 -1.02 -2.14
CA LEU A 21 5.38 -1.25 -3.33
C LEU A 21 4.20 -0.29 -3.29
N VAL A 22 3.96 0.41 -4.37
CA VAL A 22 2.86 1.39 -4.42
C VAL A 22 1.98 1.06 -5.61
N ASP A 23 0.69 1.01 -5.39
CA ASP A 23 -0.28 0.75 -6.45
C ASP A 23 -1.58 1.52 -6.17
N ASP A 24 -2.42 1.63 -7.18
CA ASP A 24 -3.74 2.25 -7.01
C ASP A 24 -4.73 1.28 -6.37
N MET A 25 -4.66 0.01 -6.72
CA MET A 25 -5.57 -0.98 -6.16
C MET A 25 -4.87 -2.31 -5.90
N VAL A 26 -5.41 -3.08 -4.97
CA VAL A 26 -5.01 -4.46 -4.74
C VAL A 26 -6.25 -5.34 -4.83
N ASP A 27 -6.23 -6.29 -5.76
CA ASP A 27 -7.36 -7.18 -5.99
C ASP A 27 -7.10 -8.55 -5.34
N THR A 28 -6.59 -9.53 -6.09
CA THR A 28 -6.27 -10.84 -5.52
C THR A 28 -4.94 -10.88 -4.79
N ALA A 29 -4.13 -9.87 -4.97
CA ALA A 29 -2.80 -9.72 -4.36
C ALA A 29 -1.75 -10.72 -4.85
N GLY A 30 -2.04 -11.50 -5.87
CA GLY A 30 -1.08 -12.48 -6.39
C GLY A 30 0.22 -11.84 -6.89
N THR A 31 0.09 -10.82 -7.72
CA THR A 31 1.24 -10.09 -8.26
C THR A 31 2.03 -9.39 -7.16
N LEU A 32 1.33 -8.76 -6.23
CA LEU A 32 1.93 -8.06 -5.11
C LEU A 32 2.75 -9.01 -4.23
N CYS A 33 2.20 -10.17 -3.94
CA CYS A 33 2.88 -11.17 -3.12
C CYS A 33 4.10 -11.77 -3.83
N LYS A 34 4.03 -11.96 -5.14
CA LYS A 34 5.18 -12.41 -5.93
C LYS A 34 6.28 -11.36 -5.93
N ALA A 35 5.92 -10.09 -6.05
CA ALA A 35 6.88 -9.00 -5.99
C ALA A 35 7.57 -8.96 -4.63
N ALA A 36 6.83 -9.15 -3.55
CA ALA A 36 7.40 -9.19 -2.21
C ALA A 36 8.41 -10.32 -2.05
N THR A 37 8.08 -11.51 -2.56
CA THR A 37 8.99 -12.66 -2.52
C THR A 37 10.28 -12.37 -3.31
N ALA A 38 10.14 -11.80 -4.51
CA ALA A 38 11.28 -11.46 -5.34
C ALA A 38 12.20 -10.43 -4.66
N LEU A 39 11.62 -9.43 -4.02
CA LEU A 39 12.38 -8.41 -3.30
C LEU A 39 13.10 -8.98 -2.09
N LYS A 40 12.47 -9.87 -1.35
CA LYS A 40 13.12 -10.55 -0.23
C LYS A 40 14.30 -11.40 -0.68
N LYS A 41 14.18 -12.07 -1.81
CA LYS A 41 15.28 -12.85 -2.39
C LYS A 41 16.46 -11.98 -2.80
N ARG A 42 16.22 -10.72 -3.13
CA ARG A 42 17.26 -9.76 -3.49
C ARG A 42 17.87 -9.06 -2.27
N GLY A 43 17.49 -9.46 -1.09
CA GLY A 43 18.07 -8.95 0.14
C GLY A 43 17.27 -7.89 0.85
N ALA A 44 16.05 -7.59 0.41
CA ALA A 44 15.19 -6.68 1.14
C ALA A 44 14.88 -7.27 2.51
N LYS A 45 15.09 -6.49 3.53
CA LYS A 45 14.77 -6.90 4.91
C LYS A 45 13.30 -6.78 5.20
N LYS A 46 12.65 -5.80 4.59
CA LYS A 46 11.24 -5.51 4.83
C LYS A 46 10.60 -5.08 3.53
N VAL A 47 9.41 -5.57 3.27
CA VAL A 47 8.62 -5.17 2.11
C VAL A 47 7.25 -4.72 2.60
N VAL A 48 6.91 -3.47 2.30
CA VAL A 48 5.64 -2.85 2.68
C VAL A 48 4.95 -2.41 1.41
N ALA A 49 3.67 -2.63 1.32
CA ALA A 49 2.87 -2.19 0.18
C ALA A 49 1.86 -1.13 0.59
N TYR A 50 1.64 -0.16 -0.28
CA TYR A 50 0.62 0.85 -0.13
C TYR A 50 -0.30 0.78 -1.34
N ALA A 51 -1.59 0.65 -1.12
CA ALA A 51 -2.58 0.67 -2.19
C ALA A 51 -3.78 1.52 -1.76
N THR A 52 -4.28 2.32 -2.68
CA THR A 52 -5.42 3.18 -2.36
C THR A 52 -6.69 2.38 -2.20
N HIS A 53 -6.96 1.45 -3.11
CA HIS A 53 -8.26 0.76 -3.16
C HIS A 53 -8.12 -0.72 -2.81
N PRO A 54 -8.55 -1.12 -1.60
CA PRO A 54 -8.48 -2.53 -1.18
C PRO A 54 -9.67 -3.33 -1.70
N VAL A 55 -9.62 -3.75 -2.94
CA VAL A 55 -10.67 -4.59 -3.52
C VAL A 55 -10.68 -5.96 -2.84
N LEU A 56 -9.50 -6.58 -2.72
CA LEU A 56 -9.27 -7.79 -1.92
C LEU A 56 -10.25 -8.93 -2.25
N SER A 57 -10.41 -9.24 -3.51
CA SER A 57 -11.29 -10.30 -3.95
C SER A 57 -10.61 -11.68 -3.93
N GLY A 58 -11.42 -12.73 -4.05
CA GLY A 58 -10.92 -14.11 -4.12
C GLY A 58 -10.10 -14.47 -2.89
N ASP A 59 -8.92 -15.05 -3.12
CA ASP A 59 -8.03 -15.50 -2.05
C ASP A 59 -7.05 -14.42 -1.56
N ALA A 60 -7.37 -13.15 -1.77
CA ALA A 60 -6.45 -12.06 -1.43
C ALA A 60 -5.94 -12.15 0.01
N ILE A 61 -6.81 -12.39 0.98
CA ILE A 61 -6.43 -12.41 2.39
C ILE A 61 -5.48 -13.58 2.66
N ASN A 62 -5.76 -14.76 2.12
CA ASN A 62 -4.86 -15.91 2.26
C ASN A 62 -3.52 -15.65 1.58
N ASN A 63 -3.55 -15.08 0.38
CA ASN A 63 -2.34 -14.75 -0.35
C ASN A 63 -1.46 -13.80 0.46
N ILE A 64 -2.04 -12.75 1.02
CA ILE A 64 -1.31 -11.77 1.82
C ILE A 64 -0.78 -12.40 3.11
N SER A 65 -1.64 -13.13 3.82
CA SER A 65 -1.27 -13.74 5.10
C SER A 65 -0.12 -14.73 4.96
N ASN A 66 -0.07 -15.46 3.86
CA ASN A 66 0.94 -16.48 3.60
C ASN A 66 2.15 -15.96 2.83
N SER A 67 2.16 -14.68 2.47
CA SER A 67 3.24 -14.09 1.69
C SER A 67 4.38 -13.59 2.57
N GLU A 68 5.45 -13.18 1.91
CA GLU A 68 6.57 -12.51 2.57
C GLU A 68 6.37 -11.01 2.71
N LEU A 69 5.21 -10.51 2.30
CA LEU A 69 4.86 -9.11 2.52
C LEU A 69 4.72 -8.85 4.01
N ASP A 70 5.39 -7.83 4.50
CA ASP A 70 5.37 -7.51 5.94
C ASP A 70 4.13 -6.71 6.32
N LYS A 71 3.71 -5.82 5.44
CA LYS A 71 2.57 -4.95 5.73
C LYS A 71 1.92 -4.49 4.43
N LEU A 72 0.61 -4.43 4.43
CA LEU A 72 -0.18 -3.78 3.38
C LEU A 72 -0.96 -2.64 4.02
N VAL A 73 -0.73 -1.43 3.55
CA VAL A 73 -1.44 -0.24 3.99
C VAL A 73 -2.42 0.17 2.91
N VAL A 74 -3.67 0.30 3.27
CA VAL A 74 -4.75 0.66 2.33
C VAL A 74 -5.54 1.84 2.89
N SER A 75 -6.30 2.50 2.02
CA SER A 75 -7.22 3.52 2.48
C SER A 75 -8.58 2.90 2.84
N ASN A 76 -9.48 3.72 3.35
CA ASN A 76 -10.85 3.32 3.62
C ASN A 76 -11.80 3.65 2.47
N SER A 77 -11.29 3.74 1.24
CA SER A 77 -12.11 3.97 0.04
C SER A 77 -13.12 2.85 -0.20
N ILE A 78 -12.76 1.61 0.21
CA ILE A 78 -13.62 0.44 0.15
C ILE A 78 -13.62 -0.18 1.53
N PRO A 79 -14.79 -0.45 2.12
CA PRO A 79 -14.85 -1.11 3.43
C PRO A 79 -14.21 -2.48 3.39
N LEU A 80 -13.43 -2.80 4.41
CA LEU A 80 -12.82 -4.12 4.54
C LEU A 80 -13.86 -5.16 4.95
N SER A 81 -13.71 -6.37 4.41
CA SER A 81 -14.46 -7.53 4.92
C SER A 81 -14.01 -7.87 6.33
N ASP A 82 -14.79 -8.68 7.03
CA ASP A 82 -14.42 -9.11 8.38
C ASP A 82 -13.10 -9.88 8.38
N ASP A 83 -12.87 -10.73 7.37
CA ASP A 83 -11.62 -11.46 7.23
C ASP A 83 -10.43 -10.52 7.03
N ALA A 84 -10.61 -9.49 6.21
CA ALA A 84 -9.56 -8.50 5.98
C ALA A 84 -9.25 -7.71 7.26
N LYS A 85 -10.27 -7.38 8.04
CA LYS A 85 -10.07 -6.69 9.32
C LYS A 85 -9.29 -7.53 10.32
N ARG A 86 -9.40 -8.85 10.25
CA ARG A 86 -8.67 -9.76 11.13
C ARG A 86 -7.24 -10.02 10.67
N CYS A 87 -6.91 -9.68 9.44
CA CYS A 87 -5.55 -9.89 8.93
C CYS A 87 -4.59 -8.88 9.55
N LYS A 88 -3.60 -9.38 10.28
CA LYS A 88 -2.64 -8.52 11.00
C LYS A 88 -1.75 -7.70 10.09
N LYS A 89 -1.58 -8.12 8.84
CA LYS A 89 -0.73 -7.42 7.88
C LYS A 89 -1.43 -6.25 7.21
N ILE A 90 -2.76 -6.17 7.28
CA ILE A 90 -3.53 -5.14 6.61
C ILE A 90 -3.83 -4.00 7.58
N HIS A 91 -3.42 -2.78 7.21
CA HIS A 91 -3.62 -1.58 7.99
C HIS A 91 -4.37 -0.55 7.16
N VAL A 92 -5.29 0.16 7.79
CA VAL A 92 -6.13 1.16 7.11
C VAL A 92 -5.71 2.55 7.52
N LEU A 93 -5.51 3.41 6.53
CA LEU A 93 -5.34 4.85 6.72
C LEU A 93 -6.61 5.56 6.24
N PRO A 94 -7.28 6.33 7.09
CA PRO A 94 -8.50 7.01 6.70
C PRO A 94 -8.23 8.16 5.73
N LEU A 95 -9.05 8.29 4.71
CA LEU A 95 -8.98 9.39 3.73
C LEU A 95 -9.68 10.66 4.19
N GLY A 96 -10.52 10.54 5.21
CA GLY A 96 -11.36 11.65 5.66
C GLY A 96 -10.63 12.95 5.89
N PRO A 97 -9.55 12.97 6.69
CA PRO A 97 -8.82 14.22 6.96
C PRO A 97 -8.25 14.88 5.70
N MET A 98 -7.68 14.10 4.80
CA MET A 98 -7.14 14.63 3.55
C MET A 98 -8.24 15.19 2.66
N LEU A 99 -9.36 14.47 2.51
CA LEU A 99 -10.47 14.92 1.70
C LEU A 99 -11.12 16.16 2.30
N ALA A 100 -11.27 16.22 3.61
CA ALA A 100 -11.82 17.39 4.30
C ALA A 100 -10.96 18.62 4.05
N GLU A 101 -9.64 18.47 4.12
CA GLU A 101 -8.72 19.58 3.84
C GLU A 101 -8.80 20.02 2.38
N ALA A 102 -8.90 19.09 1.45
CA ALA A 102 -9.06 19.41 0.03
C ALA A 102 -10.35 20.19 -0.22
N ILE A 103 -11.45 19.76 0.38
CA ILE A 103 -12.74 20.44 0.27
C ILE A 103 -12.65 21.86 0.84
N ARG A 104 -12.03 22.00 2.01
CA ARG A 104 -11.82 23.32 2.64
C ARG A 104 -11.05 24.25 1.71
N ARG A 105 -9.97 23.77 1.10
CA ARG A 105 -9.14 24.55 0.20
C ARG A 105 -9.90 24.97 -1.06
N ILE A 106 -10.66 24.05 -1.63
CA ILE A 106 -11.51 24.39 -2.80
C ILE A 106 -12.51 25.47 -2.42
N SER A 107 -13.16 25.33 -1.31
CA SER A 107 -14.16 26.29 -0.83
C SER A 107 -13.55 27.67 -0.58
N ASN A 108 -12.34 27.74 -0.11
CA ASN A 108 -11.63 28.99 0.18
C ASN A 108 -10.74 29.46 -0.97
N LYS A 109 -10.81 28.81 -2.12
CA LYS A 109 -9.99 29.14 -3.30
C LYS A 109 -8.49 29.07 -3.02
N GLU A 110 -8.09 28.17 -2.13
CA GLU A 110 -6.68 27.90 -1.83
C GLU A 110 -6.13 26.80 -2.70
N SER A 111 -4.83 26.68 -2.77
CA SER A 111 -4.16 25.68 -3.59
C SER A 111 -4.24 24.29 -2.95
N ILE A 112 -4.77 23.33 -3.70
CA ILE A 112 -4.73 21.91 -3.31
C ILE A 112 -3.32 21.36 -3.45
N SER A 113 -2.60 21.78 -4.47
CA SER A 113 -1.23 21.31 -4.71
C SER A 113 -0.32 21.54 -3.51
N ALA A 114 -0.54 22.61 -2.77
CA ALA A 114 0.27 22.93 -1.61
C ALA A 114 0.12 21.91 -0.47
N MET A 115 -0.93 21.08 -0.48
CA MET A 115 -1.09 20.01 0.51
C MET A 115 -0.01 18.94 0.41
N PHE A 116 0.61 18.83 -0.75
CA PHE A 116 1.51 17.72 -1.08
C PHE A 116 2.97 18.15 -1.23
N LEU A 117 3.29 19.35 -0.84
CA LEU A 117 4.65 19.89 -0.92
C LEU A 117 5.44 19.72 0.36
#